data_4cf94ed3b8c72d5174a98c64c1f0d70d
#
_entry.id   4cf94ed3b8c72d5174a98c64c1f0d70d
#
_cell.length_a   1.000
_cell.length_b   1.000
_cell.length_c   1.000
_cell.angle_alpha   90.00
_cell.angle_beta   90.00
_cell.angle_gamma   90.00
#
_symmetry.space_group_name_H-M   'P 1'
#
loop_
_entity.id
_entity.type
_entity.pdbx_description
1 polymer ?
#
loop_
_entity_poly.entity_id
_entity_poly.type
_entity_poly.pdbx_seq_one_letter_code
_entity_poly.pdbx_strand_id
1 'polypeptide(L)'
;TFYSARIKYPEKKGGDKYQAIATFLKKAAAAKAEKNNKLDKVLSFNGGSYNSDCLIVWMDDEKAYMENFPLAFGREKGFTHMNFRMEYPMKYRLFDELQRKDLDVFMFHEHGMPTGQLINNELACTGLEDRYKMLKSTLYNAVVGHTKEGESTDKRRLQMQEKRHVTEVFFKDLDNPEFWEADSIHYADERIITADLMKRNLKTNPKFVMFDACYNGSFHEDDYIAGQYIFNDGQTLVAQGNTRNVLQDRWTIEMIGLMSHGVRAGQYNRIVASLEGHLFGDPTHRWAPVEENTWSVDMTVRKNDKAYWEGLLNSKYADIQSLAMRMLADLDTKKEYSNKFLEMYRTTPFNTTRMEAIKLLSRYNDGNFTEVLKEGVNDSYELAARMSANYAAFHGEESLIPYVVEAMIEHNERLRVQMGVQKALSLFPREKVYAAIDEFYAKKDRVNEADEKARVLRSLNRDYKNDDKKHAELMDVNADWNDRVMDIRTVRNYNANVNVEDYLK
;
A
#
# COMPACT_ATOMS: atom_id res chain seq x y z
N THR A 1 29.13 -3.61 -5.86
CA THR A 1 27.73 -3.24 -5.55
C THR A 1 27.42 -3.59 -4.12
N PHE A 2 27.06 -2.61 -3.30
CA PHE A 2 26.74 -2.82 -1.89
C PHE A 2 25.23 -2.90 -1.71
N TYR A 3 24.79 -3.76 -0.82
CA TYR A 3 23.47 -3.79 -0.22
C TYR A 3 23.62 -4.08 1.27
N SER A 4 22.70 -3.59 2.08
CA SER A 4 22.82 -3.66 3.54
C SER A 4 21.44 -3.91 4.18
N ALA A 5 21.49 -4.40 5.41
CA ALA A 5 20.34 -4.48 6.30
C ALA A 5 20.75 -4.10 7.71
N ARG A 6 19.77 -3.86 8.57
CA ARG A 6 20.00 -3.50 9.97
C ARG A 6 19.80 -4.71 10.88
N ILE A 7 20.70 -4.85 11.85
CA ILE A 7 20.56 -5.80 12.97
C ILE A 7 20.53 -4.95 14.25
N LYS A 8 19.39 -4.29 14.48
CA LYS A 8 19.13 -3.48 15.69
C LYS A 8 18.23 -4.28 16.64
N TYR A 9 18.74 -4.61 17.82
CA TYR A 9 17.97 -5.31 18.83
C TYR A 9 16.95 -4.36 19.47
N PRO A 10 15.67 -4.75 19.63
CA PRO A 10 14.70 -3.97 20.36
C PRO A 10 15.05 -3.96 21.85
N GLU A 11 15.43 -2.81 22.41
CA GLU A 11 15.96 -2.71 23.77
C GLU A 11 14.93 -3.12 24.83
N LYS A 12 13.65 -2.76 24.62
CA LYS A 12 12.54 -3.17 25.50
C LYS A 12 12.20 -4.66 25.45
N LYS A 13 12.81 -5.43 24.53
CA LYS A 13 12.68 -6.90 24.54
C LYS A 13 13.32 -7.49 25.78
N GLY A 14 14.31 -6.84 26.36
CA GLY A 14 15.04 -7.32 27.53
C GLY A 14 16.05 -8.42 27.21
N GLY A 15 16.83 -8.83 28.21
CA GLY A 15 17.86 -9.83 28.05
C GLY A 15 19.18 -9.27 27.47
N ASP A 16 20.12 -10.17 27.16
CA ASP A 16 21.42 -9.81 26.60
C ASP A 16 21.32 -9.63 25.07
N LYS A 17 21.46 -8.39 24.62
CA LYS A 17 21.42 -8.03 23.18
C LYS A 17 22.52 -8.71 22.37
N TYR A 18 23.70 -8.92 22.93
CA TYR A 18 24.81 -9.55 22.19
C TYR A 18 24.53 -11.04 22.02
N GLN A 19 24.01 -11.69 23.04
CA GLN A 19 23.57 -13.09 22.94
C GLN A 19 22.42 -13.23 21.93
N ALA A 20 21.47 -12.31 21.91
CA ALA A 20 20.38 -12.30 20.95
C ALA A 20 20.89 -12.12 19.49
N ILE A 21 21.84 -11.20 19.27
CA ILE A 21 22.49 -11.01 17.97
C ILE A 21 23.27 -12.28 17.57
N ALA A 22 24.02 -12.88 18.48
CA ALA A 22 24.76 -14.11 18.21
C ALA A 22 23.81 -15.27 17.84
N THR A 23 22.68 -15.38 18.52
CA THR A 23 21.62 -16.36 18.20
C THR A 23 21.02 -16.12 16.82
N PHE A 24 20.71 -14.87 16.50
CA PHE A 24 20.25 -14.50 15.16
C PHE A 24 21.27 -14.85 14.06
N LEU A 25 22.55 -14.53 14.27
CA LEU A 25 23.60 -14.85 13.30
C LEU A 25 23.78 -16.37 13.10
N LYS A 26 23.66 -17.18 14.17
CA LYS A 26 23.65 -18.65 14.07
C LYS A 26 22.44 -19.13 13.25
N LYS A 27 21.26 -18.58 13.49
CA LYS A 27 20.05 -18.86 12.71
C LYS A 27 20.24 -18.54 11.22
N ALA A 28 20.77 -17.37 10.90
CA ALA A 28 21.07 -16.95 9.53
C ALA A 28 22.13 -17.86 8.86
N ALA A 29 23.17 -18.26 9.59
CA ALA A 29 24.17 -19.18 9.09
C ALA A 29 23.61 -20.57 8.81
N ALA A 30 22.73 -21.08 9.67
CA ALA A 30 22.06 -22.37 9.45
C ALA A 30 21.17 -22.34 8.19
N ALA A 31 20.42 -21.28 7.99
CA ALA A 31 19.58 -21.12 6.80
C ALA A 31 20.38 -21.06 5.48
N LYS A 32 21.63 -20.56 5.51
CA LYS A 32 22.51 -20.58 4.34
C LYS A 32 22.97 -21.99 3.94
N ALA A 33 22.92 -22.95 4.84
CA ALA A 33 23.23 -24.34 4.54
C ALA A 33 22.09 -25.05 3.78
N GLU A 34 20.90 -24.50 3.79
CA GLU A 34 19.74 -25.02 3.05
C GLU A 34 19.94 -24.78 1.55
N LYS A 35 20.07 -25.85 0.77
CA LYS A 35 20.34 -25.74 -0.68
C LYS A 35 19.09 -25.82 -1.56
N ASN A 36 18.02 -26.43 -1.06
CA ASN A 36 16.81 -26.74 -1.84
C ASN A 36 15.56 -26.02 -1.32
N ASN A 37 15.75 -24.94 -0.58
CA ASN A 37 14.66 -24.12 -0.05
C ASN A 37 14.07 -23.26 -1.16
N LYS A 38 13.10 -23.77 -1.89
CA LYS A 38 12.34 -23.00 -2.89
C LYS A 38 11.33 -22.09 -2.18
N LEU A 39 11.03 -20.95 -2.80
CA LEU A 39 9.98 -20.05 -2.34
C LEU A 39 8.65 -20.55 -2.87
N ASP A 40 7.91 -21.31 -2.07
CA ASP A 40 6.67 -21.96 -2.48
C ASP A 40 5.55 -21.85 -1.43
N LYS A 41 5.80 -21.27 -0.26
CA LYS A 41 4.81 -21.07 0.81
C LYS A 41 4.68 -19.59 1.16
N VAL A 42 3.59 -18.98 0.73
CA VAL A 42 3.35 -17.54 0.87
C VAL A 42 2.03 -17.32 1.61
N LEU A 43 2.08 -16.48 2.64
CA LEU A 43 0.91 -15.98 3.35
C LEU A 43 0.73 -14.50 3.03
N SER A 44 -0.43 -14.13 2.54
CA SER A 44 -0.86 -12.73 2.37
C SER A 44 -1.97 -12.43 3.36
N PHE A 45 -1.86 -11.33 4.08
CA PHE A 45 -2.88 -10.84 5.01
C PHE A 45 -3.28 -9.41 4.65
N ASN A 46 -4.59 -9.21 4.44
CA ASN A 46 -5.20 -7.90 4.29
C ASN A 46 -6.12 -7.60 5.47
N GLY A 47 -5.82 -6.53 6.18
CA GLY A 47 -6.59 -6.08 7.34
C GLY A 47 -7.86 -5.31 6.97
N GLY A 48 -8.60 -4.89 8.00
CA GLY A 48 -9.94 -4.33 7.90
C GLY A 48 -10.03 -2.81 7.96
N SER A 49 -8.99 -2.10 7.61
CA SER A 49 -9.02 -0.66 7.63
C SER A 49 -9.28 -0.05 6.26
N TYR A 50 -9.78 1.15 6.28
CA TYR A 50 -10.20 2.05 5.21
C TYR A 50 -9.72 1.71 3.78
N ASN A 51 -8.42 1.71 3.51
CA ASN A 51 -7.90 1.43 2.17
C ASN A 51 -7.54 -0.04 1.96
N SER A 52 -7.37 -0.80 3.02
CA SER A 52 -7.08 -2.23 2.95
C SER A 52 -8.35 -3.06 2.72
N ASP A 53 -9.51 -2.50 3.07
CA ASP A 53 -10.81 -3.14 2.88
C ASP A 53 -11.39 -2.87 1.48
N CYS A 54 -10.65 -3.19 0.44
CA CYS A 54 -11.11 -3.07 -0.92
C CYS A 54 -11.00 -4.42 -1.64
N LEU A 55 -12.14 -5.08 -1.86
CA LEU A 55 -12.20 -6.41 -2.46
C LEU A 55 -11.45 -6.49 -3.81
N ILE A 56 -11.57 -5.48 -4.64
CA ILE A 56 -10.90 -5.45 -5.95
C ILE A 56 -9.38 -5.42 -5.79
N VAL A 57 -8.86 -4.66 -4.81
CA VAL A 57 -7.42 -4.64 -4.51
C VAL A 57 -6.93 -6.03 -4.11
N TRP A 58 -7.65 -6.74 -3.26
CA TRP A 58 -7.25 -8.09 -2.84
C TRP A 58 -7.18 -9.07 -4.00
N MET A 59 -8.20 -9.06 -4.87
CA MET A 59 -8.26 -9.94 -6.03
C MET A 59 -7.14 -9.65 -7.03
N ASP A 60 -6.79 -8.39 -7.19
CA ASP A 60 -5.71 -7.98 -8.09
C ASP A 60 -4.33 -8.22 -7.49
N ASP A 61 -4.17 -8.07 -6.17
CA ASP A 61 -2.95 -8.46 -5.47
C ASP A 61 -2.70 -9.98 -5.62
N GLU A 62 -3.74 -10.81 -5.52
CA GLU A 62 -3.59 -12.26 -5.76
C GLU A 62 -3.08 -12.56 -7.17
N LYS A 63 -3.59 -11.86 -8.20
CA LYS A 63 -3.07 -12.01 -9.58
C LYS A 63 -1.59 -11.62 -9.66
N ALA A 64 -1.19 -10.53 -9.00
CA ALA A 64 0.21 -10.11 -8.95
C ALA A 64 1.09 -11.14 -8.21
N TYR A 65 0.60 -11.72 -7.11
CA TYR A 65 1.33 -12.79 -6.42
C TYR A 65 1.49 -14.05 -7.27
N MET A 66 0.53 -14.38 -8.14
CA MET A 66 0.69 -15.46 -9.11
C MET A 66 1.88 -15.22 -10.08
N GLU A 67 2.08 -13.96 -10.48
CA GLU A 67 3.21 -13.56 -11.32
C GLU A 67 4.54 -13.60 -10.55
N ASN A 68 4.55 -13.17 -9.30
CA ASN A 68 5.76 -13.07 -8.45
C ASN A 68 6.19 -14.43 -7.87
N PHE A 69 5.25 -15.30 -7.49
CA PHE A 69 5.50 -16.53 -6.75
C PHE A 69 4.96 -17.78 -7.48
N PRO A 70 5.46 -18.12 -8.67
CA PRO A 70 4.86 -19.14 -9.52
C PRO A 70 4.80 -20.53 -8.87
N LEU A 71 5.72 -20.87 -7.94
CA LEU A 71 5.69 -22.16 -7.24
C LEU A 71 4.60 -22.20 -6.16
N ALA A 72 4.27 -21.08 -5.52
CA ALA A 72 3.21 -21.02 -4.50
C ALA A 72 1.81 -21.29 -5.10
N PHE A 73 1.62 -21.04 -6.39
CA PHE A 73 0.38 -21.31 -7.12
C PHE A 73 0.39 -22.64 -7.88
N GLY A 74 1.42 -23.46 -7.65
CA GLY A 74 1.54 -24.79 -8.25
C GLY A 74 0.56 -25.81 -7.69
N ARG A 75 0.78 -27.10 -7.99
CA ARG A 75 -0.10 -28.21 -7.58
C ARG A 75 -0.28 -28.33 -6.07
N GLU A 76 0.74 -27.98 -5.29
CA GLU A 76 0.75 -28.12 -3.83
C GLU A 76 0.09 -26.96 -3.09
N LYS A 77 -0.44 -25.96 -3.83
CA LYS A 77 -1.18 -24.80 -3.29
C LYS A 77 -0.50 -24.21 -2.05
N GLY A 78 0.65 -23.59 -2.25
CA GLY A 78 1.42 -22.98 -1.18
C GLY A 78 1.03 -21.54 -0.85
N PHE A 79 0.10 -20.95 -1.59
CA PHE A 79 -0.40 -19.59 -1.34
C PHE A 79 -1.63 -19.65 -0.42
N THR A 80 -1.59 -18.85 0.63
CA THR A 80 -2.72 -18.64 1.55
C THR A 80 -3.03 -17.14 1.60
N HIS A 81 -4.27 -16.78 1.30
CA HIS A 81 -4.76 -15.42 1.51
C HIS A 81 -5.66 -15.39 2.72
N MET A 82 -5.40 -14.47 3.62
CA MET A 82 -6.24 -14.19 4.79
C MET A 82 -6.73 -12.76 4.74
N ASN A 83 -7.98 -12.60 5.10
CA ASN A 83 -8.65 -11.34 5.14
C ASN A 83 -9.45 -11.25 6.43
N PHE A 84 -9.46 -10.09 7.07
CA PHE A 84 -10.14 -9.89 8.35
C PHE A 84 -11.63 -10.29 8.35
N ARG A 85 -12.28 -10.38 7.20
CA ARG A 85 -13.68 -10.78 7.06
C ARG A 85 -13.90 -12.28 6.93
N MET A 86 -12.84 -13.05 6.65
CA MET A 86 -12.98 -14.47 6.32
C MET A 86 -13.11 -15.37 7.55
N GLU A 87 -12.44 -15.02 8.64
CA GLU A 87 -12.36 -15.85 9.83
C GLU A 87 -12.37 -15.01 11.11
N TYR A 88 -12.97 -15.56 12.15
CA TYR A 88 -12.99 -14.96 13.47
C TYR A 88 -12.70 -16.00 14.55
N PRO A 89 -11.85 -15.72 15.55
CA PRO A 89 -11.05 -14.50 15.73
C PRO A 89 -9.79 -14.51 14.84
N MET A 90 -9.69 -13.53 13.96
CA MET A 90 -8.64 -13.46 12.95
C MET A 90 -7.22 -13.42 13.52
N LYS A 91 -7.00 -12.71 14.62
CA LYS A 91 -5.70 -12.59 15.28
C LYS A 91 -5.08 -13.95 15.63
N TYR A 92 -5.85 -14.82 16.23
CA TYR A 92 -5.37 -16.15 16.66
C TYR A 92 -5.16 -17.07 15.46
N ARG A 93 -6.01 -16.96 14.45
CA ARG A 93 -5.81 -17.68 13.19
C ARG A 93 -4.53 -17.23 12.47
N LEU A 94 -4.27 -15.92 12.46
CA LEU A 94 -3.02 -15.38 11.91
C LEU A 94 -1.81 -15.87 12.72
N PHE A 95 -1.91 -16.00 14.04
CA PHE A 95 -0.85 -16.58 14.87
C PHE A 95 -0.53 -18.02 14.51
N ASP A 96 -1.55 -18.83 14.25
CA ASP A 96 -1.35 -20.22 13.83
C ASP A 96 -0.59 -20.28 12.51
N GLU A 97 -0.99 -19.47 11.53
CA GLU A 97 -0.30 -19.40 10.24
C GLU A 97 1.15 -18.90 10.38
N LEU A 98 1.40 -17.85 11.18
CA LEU A 98 2.75 -17.32 11.40
C LEU A 98 3.70 -18.32 12.08
N GLN A 99 3.18 -19.30 12.79
CA GLN A 99 3.96 -20.35 13.44
C GLN A 99 4.24 -21.58 12.56
N ARG A 100 3.72 -21.61 11.33
CA ARG A 100 4.01 -22.67 10.37
C ARG A 100 5.49 -22.66 10.00
N LYS A 101 6.15 -23.82 10.18
CA LYS A 101 7.59 -23.97 9.93
C LYS A 101 7.98 -23.98 8.45
N ASP A 102 7.02 -24.26 7.57
CA ASP A 102 7.21 -24.28 6.12
C ASP A 102 7.03 -22.91 5.46
N LEU A 103 6.61 -21.89 6.21
CA LEU A 103 6.26 -20.59 5.67
C LEU A 103 7.52 -19.80 5.21
N ASP A 104 7.55 -19.44 3.93
CA ASP A 104 8.65 -18.67 3.34
C ASP A 104 8.45 -17.17 3.46
N VAL A 105 7.29 -16.68 3.03
CA VAL A 105 6.99 -15.24 2.95
C VAL A 105 5.67 -14.92 3.63
N PHE A 106 5.69 -13.86 4.43
CA PHE A 106 4.49 -13.23 4.96
C PHE A 106 4.39 -11.79 4.45
N MET A 107 3.28 -11.49 3.78
CA MET A 107 2.92 -10.17 3.29
C MET A 107 1.83 -9.60 4.19
N PHE A 108 2.14 -8.53 4.91
CA PHE A 108 1.21 -7.86 5.81
C PHE A 108 0.78 -6.52 5.22
N HIS A 109 -0.50 -6.39 4.90
CA HIS A 109 -1.09 -5.17 4.35
C HIS A 109 -2.20 -4.64 5.26
N GLU A 110 -1.87 -3.66 6.10
CA GLU A 110 -2.78 -2.95 7.00
C GLU A 110 -2.08 -1.74 7.63
N HIS A 111 -2.73 -1.06 8.55
CA HIS A 111 -2.10 -0.05 9.38
C HIS A 111 -1.08 -0.65 10.35
N GLY A 112 -0.06 0.15 10.66
CA GLY A 112 0.98 -0.19 11.63
C GLY A 112 1.38 0.99 12.48
N MET A 113 1.97 0.68 13.60
CA MET A 113 2.63 1.60 14.53
C MET A 113 3.96 0.98 14.96
N PRO A 114 4.88 1.72 15.60
CA PRO A 114 6.18 1.17 15.97
C PRO A 114 6.08 -0.17 16.70
N THR A 115 5.17 -0.29 17.67
CA THR A 115 5.02 -1.45 18.54
C THR A 115 3.75 -2.26 18.29
N GLY A 116 3.09 -2.07 17.15
CA GLY A 116 1.82 -2.75 16.85
C GLY A 116 1.57 -2.96 15.36
N GLN A 117 0.86 -4.05 15.07
CA GLN A 117 0.25 -4.34 13.77
C GLN A 117 -1.27 -4.35 13.96
N LEU A 118 -2.00 -3.52 13.23
CA LEU A 118 -3.44 -3.58 13.23
C LEU A 118 -3.90 -4.77 12.39
N ILE A 119 -4.82 -5.55 12.94
CA ILE A 119 -5.40 -6.70 12.24
C ILE A 119 -6.75 -6.30 11.66
N ASN A 120 -7.50 -5.50 12.42
CA ASN A 120 -8.85 -5.12 12.05
C ASN A 120 -9.24 -3.81 12.75
N ASN A 121 -9.97 -2.94 12.06
CA ASN A 121 -10.58 -1.76 12.66
C ASN A 121 -11.97 -2.02 13.25
N GLU A 122 -12.59 -3.12 12.87
CA GLU A 122 -13.94 -3.45 13.26
C GLU A 122 -13.94 -4.78 14.03
N LEU A 123 -14.70 -4.82 15.11
CA LEU A 123 -14.98 -6.07 15.79
C LEU A 123 -15.79 -6.99 14.86
N ALA A 124 -15.58 -8.28 14.95
CA ALA A 124 -16.44 -9.22 14.28
C ALA A 124 -17.87 -9.10 14.81
N CYS A 125 -18.81 -8.86 13.91
CA CYS A 125 -20.21 -8.72 14.24
C CYS A 125 -20.95 -10.01 13.88
N THR A 126 -21.15 -10.88 14.85
CA THR A 126 -21.89 -12.13 14.67
C THR A 126 -23.40 -11.96 14.89
N GLY A 127 -23.79 -10.88 15.57
CA GLY A 127 -25.19 -10.60 15.88
C GLY A 127 -25.51 -9.14 16.07
N LEU A 128 -26.75 -8.87 16.46
CA LEU A 128 -27.26 -7.51 16.65
C LEU A 128 -26.56 -6.80 17.83
N GLU A 129 -26.24 -7.54 18.87
CA GLU A 129 -25.56 -7.02 20.05
C GLU A 129 -24.14 -6.55 19.73
N ASP A 130 -23.39 -7.32 18.94
CA ASP A 130 -22.04 -6.94 18.51
C ASP A 130 -22.07 -5.68 17.64
N ARG A 131 -23.05 -5.58 16.74
CA ARG A 131 -23.24 -4.38 15.91
C ARG A 131 -23.57 -3.14 16.76
N TYR A 132 -24.35 -3.33 17.82
CA TYR A 132 -24.69 -2.26 18.75
C TYR A 132 -23.44 -1.81 19.54
N LYS A 133 -22.62 -2.74 20.03
CA LYS A 133 -21.34 -2.44 20.67
C LYS A 133 -20.38 -1.72 19.74
N MET A 134 -20.26 -2.19 18.50
CA MET A 134 -19.42 -1.55 17.48
C MET A 134 -19.88 -0.12 17.17
N LEU A 135 -21.19 0.11 17.03
CA LEU A 135 -21.74 1.45 16.81
C LEU A 135 -21.41 2.35 18.01
N LYS A 136 -21.56 1.89 19.26
CA LYS A 136 -21.17 2.65 20.45
C LYS A 136 -19.70 2.99 20.47
N SER A 137 -18.82 2.04 20.18
CA SER A 137 -17.37 2.27 20.11
C SER A 137 -17.01 3.30 19.03
N THR A 138 -17.65 3.22 17.86
CA THR A 138 -17.49 4.21 16.79
C THR A 138 -17.95 5.62 17.21
N LEU A 139 -19.07 5.71 17.90
CA LEU A 139 -19.59 6.99 18.41
C LEU A 139 -18.71 7.56 19.50
N TYR A 140 -18.22 6.73 20.42
CA TYR A 140 -17.27 7.14 21.45
C TYR A 140 -16.02 7.78 20.80
N ASN A 141 -15.38 7.06 19.88
CA ASN A 141 -14.21 7.59 19.19
C ASN A 141 -14.51 8.91 18.45
N ALA A 142 -15.67 9.04 17.81
CA ALA A 142 -16.08 10.24 17.10
C ALA A 142 -16.42 11.41 18.03
N VAL A 143 -16.89 11.14 19.22
CA VAL A 143 -17.37 12.17 20.16
C VAL A 143 -16.32 12.44 21.24
N VAL A 144 -15.91 11.42 22.01
CA VAL A 144 -14.98 11.56 23.15
C VAL A 144 -13.53 11.59 22.66
N GLY A 145 -13.13 10.62 21.86
CA GLY A 145 -11.75 10.46 21.37
C GLY A 145 -11.21 11.66 20.55
N HIS A 146 -12.09 12.49 19.99
CA HIS A 146 -11.72 13.70 19.26
C HIS A 146 -12.02 14.99 20.01
N THR A 147 -12.54 14.93 21.22
CA THR A 147 -12.76 16.12 22.07
C THR A 147 -11.49 16.38 22.88
N LYS A 148 -11.03 17.61 22.86
CA LYS A 148 -9.84 17.98 23.63
C LYS A 148 -10.15 17.94 25.12
N GLU A 149 -9.13 17.68 25.93
CA GLU A 149 -9.26 17.66 27.38
C GLU A 149 -9.82 19.00 27.89
N GLY A 150 -10.91 18.91 28.68
CA GLY A 150 -11.62 20.11 29.21
C GLY A 150 -12.67 20.72 28.27
N GLU A 151 -12.88 20.20 27.05
CA GLU A 151 -13.97 20.61 26.17
C GLU A 151 -15.23 19.74 26.37
N SER A 152 -16.44 20.36 26.22
CA SER A 152 -17.69 19.59 26.21
C SER A 152 -17.86 18.75 24.94
N THR A 153 -18.36 17.54 25.11
CA THR A 153 -18.72 16.62 24.01
C THR A 153 -20.01 17.02 23.29
N ASP A 154 -20.80 17.95 23.83
CA ASP A 154 -22.15 18.28 23.34
C ASP A 154 -22.19 18.71 21.88
N LYS A 155 -21.26 19.55 21.47
CA LYS A 155 -21.14 19.99 20.07
C LYS A 155 -20.98 18.82 19.11
N ARG A 156 -20.18 17.82 19.47
CA ARG A 156 -19.95 16.63 18.64
C ARG A 156 -21.13 15.68 18.67
N ARG A 157 -21.80 15.55 19.81
CA ARG A 157 -23.06 14.78 19.92
C ARG A 157 -24.12 15.35 18.98
N LEU A 158 -24.36 16.67 19.00
CA LEU A 158 -25.28 17.35 18.10
C LEU A 158 -24.89 17.14 16.63
N GLN A 159 -23.61 17.23 16.28
CA GLN A 159 -23.14 16.96 14.92
C GLN A 159 -23.45 15.51 14.47
N MET A 160 -23.31 14.53 15.36
CA MET A 160 -23.65 13.13 15.04
C MET A 160 -25.14 12.91 14.89
N GLN A 161 -25.96 13.56 15.74
CA GLN A 161 -27.43 13.55 15.62
C GLN A 161 -27.88 14.13 14.28
N GLU A 162 -27.37 15.30 13.92
CA GLU A 162 -27.76 15.98 12.70
C GLU A 162 -27.26 15.31 11.41
N LYS A 163 -25.98 14.94 11.39
CA LYS A 163 -25.33 14.42 10.18
C LYS A 163 -25.49 12.92 9.97
N ARG A 164 -25.64 12.15 11.05
CA ARG A 164 -25.69 10.69 11.02
C ARG A 164 -27.04 10.14 11.49
N HIS A 165 -27.99 11.01 11.85
CA HIS A 165 -29.31 10.64 12.36
C HIS A 165 -29.26 9.68 13.55
N VAL A 166 -28.20 9.79 14.38
CA VAL A 166 -28.01 8.98 15.59
C VAL A 166 -28.89 9.56 16.70
N THR A 167 -29.74 8.75 17.29
CA THR A 167 -30.62 9.18 18.38
C THR A 167 -29.89 9.20 19.73
N GLU A 168 -30.37 9.98 20.70
CA GLU A 168 -29.78 10.14 22.02
C GLU A 168 -29.53 8.80 22.75
N VAL A 169 -30.35 7.81 22.50
CA VAL A 169 -30.22 6.49 23.15
C VAL A 169 -28.86 5.83 22.87
N PHE A 170 -28.23 6.13 21.74
CA PHE A 170 -26.92 5.60 21.40
C PHE A 170 -25.74 6.28 22.14
N PHE A 171 -25.99 7.47 22.72
CA PHE A 171 -24.99 8.16 23.53
C PHE A 171 -25.06 7.81 25.00
N LYS A 172 -26.06 6.99 25.40
CA LYS A 172 -26.13 6.47 26.75
C LYS A 172 -24.86 5.65 27.05
N ASP A 173 -24.29 5.85 28.21
CA ASP A 173 -23.05 5.20 28.69
C ASP A 173 -21.74 5.67 27.97
N LEU A 174 -21.78 6.67 27.07
CA LEU A 174 -20.55 7.21 26.48
C LEU A 174 -19.61 7.84 27.53
N ASP A 175 -20.13 8.27 28.67
CA ASP A 175 -19.39 8.86 29.75
C ASP A 175 -19.05 7.85 30.88
N ASN A 176 -19.32 6.54 30.67
CA ASN A 176 -19.02 5.48 31.64
C ASN A 176 -17.58 4.94 31.42
N PRO A 177 -16.61 5.26 32.31
CA PRO A 177 -15.23 4.79 32.19
C PRO A 177 -15.09 3.26 32.19
N GLU A 178 -15.87 2.54 33.00
CA GLU A 178 -15.79 1.09 33.10
C GLU A 178 -16.17 0.40 31.77
N PHE A 179 -17.16 0.96 31.08
CA PHE A 179 -17.55 0.44 29.75
C PHE A 179 -16.38 0.57 28.75
N TRP A 180 -15.68 1.70 28.78
CA TRP A 180 -14.59 1.98 27.83
C TRP A 180 -13.31 1.25 28.17
N GLU A 181 -13.03 1.02 29.45
CA GLU A 181 -11.90 0.20 29.86
C GLU A 181 -12.05 -1.23 29.32
N ALA A 182 -13.22 -1.83 29.52
CA ALA A 182 -13.54 -3.16 28.99
C ALA A 182 -13.50 -3.22 27.46
N ASP A 183 -14.06 -2.21 26.77
CA ASP A 183 -14.04 -2.12 25.30
C ASP A 183 -12.60 -1.94 24.78
N SER A 184 -11.78 -1.12 25.43
CA SER A 184 -10.38 -0.90 25.05
C SER A 184 -9.53 -2.18 25.20
N ILE A 185 -9.74 -2.96 26.26
CA ILE A 185 -9.05 -4.23 26.45
C ILE A 185 -9.46 -5.23 25.36
N HIS A 186 -10.75 -5.35 25.12
CA HIS A 186 -11.29 -6.24 24.09
C HIS A 186 -10.84 -5.80 22.68
N TYR A 187 -10.85 -4.50 22.41
CA TYR A 187 -10.34 -3.93 21.17
C TYR A 187 -8.86 -4.27 20.95
N ALA A 188 -8.02 -4.07 21.96
CA ALA A 188 -6.60 -4.36 21.86
C ALA A 188 -6.34 -5.87 21.68
N ASP A 189 -7.13 -6.72 22.33
CA ASP A 189 -6.97 -8.17 22.22
C ASP A 189 -7.33 -8.69 20.83
N GLU A 190 -8.35 -8.16 20.18
CA GLU A 190 -8.81 -8.68 18.90
C GLU A 190 -8.19 -7.99 17.67
N ARG A 191 -7.80 -6.72 17.81
CA ARG A 191 -7.45 -5.88 16.65
C ARG A 191 -5.97 -5.62 16.46
N ILE A 192 -5.16 -5.85 17.48
CA ILE A 192 -3.74 -5.47 17.43
C ILE A 192 -2.83 -6.60 17.86
N ILE A 193 -1.82 -6.89 17.07
CA ILE A 193 -0.65 -7.67 17.51
C ILE A 193 0.38 -6.69 18.06
N THR A 194 0.58 -6.71 19.37
CA THR A 194 1.57 -5.85 20.01
C THR A 194 2.94 -6.52 20.12
N ALA A 195 3.98 -5.70 20.22
CA ALA A 195 5.34 -6.19 20.48
C ALA A 195 5.41 -7.05 21.75
N ASP A 196 4.67 -6.70 22.80
CA ASP A 196 4.63 -7.48 24.04
C ASP A 196 3.98 -8.85 23.88
N LEU A 197 2.95 -8.95 23.05
CA LEU A 197 2.32 -10.23 22.74
C LEU A 197 3.29 -11.13 21.96
N MET A 198 4.04 -10.58 21.00
CA MET A 198 5.05 -11.29 20.25
C MET A 198 6.19 -11.82 21.15
N LYS A 199 6.62 -11.02 22.14
CA LYS A 199 7.66 -11.45 23.10
C LYS A 199 7.25 -12.68 23.88
N ARG A 200 5.99 -12.78 24.25
CA ARG A 200 5.51 -13.80 25.20
C ARG A 200 5.05 -15.09 24.54
N ASN A 201 4.36 -15.00 23.40
CA ASN A 201 3.51 -16.09 22.97
C ASN A 201 3.71 -16.52 21.50
N LEU A 202 4.50 -15.82 20.70
CA LEU A 202 4.55 -16.06 19.26
C LEU A 202 5.96 -16.41 18.77
N LYS A 203 6.09 -17.55 18.09
CA LYS A 203 7.30 -17.94 17.34
C LYS A 203 7.03 -17.74 15.84
N THR A 204 7.58 -16.69 15.29
CA THR A 204 7.36 -16.36 13.87
C THR A 204 8.31 -17.14 12.96
N ASN A 205 7.75 -17.82 11.98
CA ASN A 205 8.50 -18.72 11.11
C ASN A 205 8.63 -18.28 9.65
N PRO A 206 7.86 -17.30 9.10
CA PRO A 206 8.14 -16.84 7.75
C PRO A 206 9.58 -16.35 7.64
N LYS A 207 10.33 -16.85 6.67
CA LYS A 207 11.75 -16.48 6.47
C LYS A 207 11.90 -15.01 6.08
N PHE A 208 10.93 -14.49 5.34
CA PHE A 208 10.83 -13.07 4.95
C PHE A 208 9.47 -12.49 5.34
N VAL A 209 9.48 -11.30 5.95
CA VAL A 209 8.27 -10.55 6.29
C VAL A 209 8.29 -9.20 5.58
N MET A 210 7.24 -8.88 4.84
CA MET A 210 7.01 -7.58 4.21
C MET A 210 5.92 -6.84 4.95
N PHE A 211 6.23 -5.67 5.50
CA PHE A 211 5.26 -4.78 6.11
C PHE A 211 4.86 -3.66 5.14
N ASP A 212 3.72 -3.82 4.47
CA ASP A 212 3.02 -2.73 3.82
C ASP A 212 2.17 -1.99 4.86
N ALA A 213 2.86 -1.34 5.78
CA ALA A 213 2.30 -0.73 6.97
C ALA A 213 3.16 0.44 7.44
N CYS A 214 2.54 1.40 8.12
CA CYS A 214 3.24 2.53 8.73
C CYS A 214 4.10 2.08 9.91
N TYR A 215 5.25 2.65 10.10
CA TYR A 215 6.09 2.60 11.30
C TYR A 215 6.57 1.22 11.79
N ASN A 216 6.19 0.11 11.20
CA ASN A 216 6.60 -1.22 11.68
C ASN A 216 8.13 -1.47 11.61
N GLY A 217 8.85 -0.65 10.84
CA GLY A 217 10.31 -0.63 10.77
C GLY A 217 10.98 0.46 11.61
N SER A 218 10.33 1.01 12.63
CA SER A 218 10.83 2.17 13.43
C SER A 218 12.01 1.80 14.35
N PHE A 219 13.12 1.40 13.77
CA PHE A 219 14.33 0.98 14.51
C PHE A 219 14.98 2.06 15.36
N HIS A 220 14.58 3.32 15.22
CA HIS A 220 15.00 4.43 16.06
C HIS A 220 14.30 4.44 17.41
N GLU A 221 13.19 3.70 17.54
CA GLU A 221 12.51 3.46 18.81
C GLU A 221 13.18 2.33 19.60
N ASP A 222 12.91 2.28 20.92
CA ASP A 222 13.43 1.24 21.81
C ASP A 222 12.75 -0.11 21.58
N ASP A 223 11.60 -0.12 20.94
CA ASP A 223 10.87 -1.32 20.56
C ASP A 223 10.20 -1.12 19.20
N TYR A 224 10.20 -2.14 18.36
CA TYR A 224 9.59 -2.09 17.03
C TYR A 224 9.29 -3.48 16.47
N ILE A 225 8.21 -3.58 15.74
CA ILE A 225 7.65 -4.86 15.26
C ILE A 225 8.64 -5.64 14.38
N ALA A 226 9.28 -5.03 13.39
CA ALA A 226 10.22 -5.74 12.52
C ALA A 226 11.38 -6.37 13.30
N GLY A 227 11.84 -5.70 14.36
CA GLY A 227 12.85 -6.25 15.27
C GLY A 227 12.33 -7.44 16.07
N GLN A 228 11.09 -7.38 16.52
CA GLN A 228 10.48 -8.52 17.24
C GLN A 228 10.39 -9.77 16.36
N TYR A 229 10.10 -9.64 15.06
CA TYR A 229 10.12 -10.76 14.12
C TYR A 229 11.50 -11.36 13.96
N ILE A 230 12.53 -10.55 13.77
CA ILE A 230 13.90 -11.03 13.53
C ILE A 230 14.51 -11.69 14.76
N PHE A 231 14.32 -11.08 15.94
CA PHE A 231 14.86 -11.56 17.21
C PHE A 231 13.93 -12.52 17.95
N ASN A 232 12.94 -13.06 17.25
CA ASN A 232 12.06 -14.12 17.76
C ASN A 232 12.76 -15.49 17.68
N ASP A 233 12.34 -16.43 18.52
CA ASP A 233 12.87 -17.82 18.56
C ASP A 233 12.46 -18.65 17.33
N GLY A 234 11.62 -18.11 16.44
CA GLY A 234 11.24 -18.74 15.19
C GLY A 234 12.30 -18.62 14.09
N GLN A 235 11.89 -18.84 12.83
CA GLN A 235 12.78 -18.94 11.67
C GLN A 235 12.94 -17.63 10.89
N THR A 236 12.29 -16.52 11.27
CA THR A 236 12.35 -15.26 10.54
C THR A 236 13.79 -14.74 10.42
N LEU A 237 14.22 -14.50 9.18
CA LEU A 237 15.59 -14.08 8.84
C LEU A 237 15.64 -12.64 8.36
N VAL A 238 14.60 -12.21 7.67
CA VAL A 238 14.51 -10.91 7.02
C VAL A 238 13.16 -10.28 7.27
N ALA A 239 13.15 -9.00 7.57
CA ALA A 239 11.95 -8.19 7.57
C ALA A 239 12.20 -6.90 6.79
N GLN A 240 11.20 -6.46 6.02
CA GLN A 240 11.20 -5.13 5.40
C GLN A 240 10.04 -4.33 6.00
N GLY A 241 10.35 -3.13 6.50
CA GLY A 241 9.35 -2.28 7.15
C GLY A 241 9.67 -0.80 7.01
N ASN A 242 8.65 0.03 7.21
CA ASN A 242 8.74 1.47 7.05
C ASN A 242 8.98 2.17 8.39
N THR A 243 9.79 3.24 8.38
CA THR A 243 10.08 4.07 9.57
C THR A 243 9.19 5.30 9.69
N ARG A 244 8.31 5.52 8.71
CA ARG A 244 7.40 6.65 8.62
C ARG A 244 6.01 6.21 8.27
N ASN A 245 5.08 7.16 8.36
CA ASN A 245 3.77 6.99 7.77
C ASN A 245 3.92 6.81 6.25
N VAL A 246 3.33 5.76 5.70
CA VAL A 246 3.31 5.47 4.27
C VAL A 246 1.86 5.41 3.82
N LEU A 247 1.61 6.00 2.67
CA LEU A 247 0.33 5.85 2.02
C LEU A 247 0.26 4.47 1.39
N GLN A 248 -0.89 3.83 1.46
CA GLN A 248 -1.14 2.52 0.85
C GLN A 248 -1.15 2.59 -0.71
N ASP A 249 -0.61 3.66 -1.26
CA ASP A 249 -0.41 3.89 -2.69
C ASP A 249 0.95 3.38 -3.19
N ARG A 250 1.77 2.84 -2.29
CA ARG A 250 3.04 2.25 -2.69
C ARG A 250 2.81 0.92 -3.39
N TRP A 251 3.66 0.68 -4.35
CA TRP A 251 3.77 -0.63 -4.98
C TRP A 251 4.70 -1.54 -4.18
N THR A 252 4.20 -2.06 -3.06
CA THR A 252 4.99 -2.80 -2.08
C THR A 252 5.53 -4.11 -2.64
N ILE A 253 4.80 -4.73 -3.56
CA ILE A 253 5.19 -6.00 -4.20
C ILE A 253 6.02 -5.82 -5.48
N GLU A 254 6.48 -4.59 -5.75
CA GLU A 254 7.33 -4.30 -6.91
C GLU A 254 8.50 -5.27 -7.00
N MET A 255 8.55 -6.05 -8.08
CA MET A 255 9.62 -7.02 -8.38
C MET A 255 9.96 -8.01 -7.24
N ILE A 256 9.03 -8.25 -6.31
CA ILE A 256 9.29 -9.14 -5.16
C ILE A 256 9.60 -10.58 -5.62
N GLY A 257 9.08 -10.99 -6.76
CA GLY A 257 9.32 -12.30 -7.35
C GLY A 257 10.76 -12.54 -7.80
N LEU A 258 11.60 -11.51 -7.86
CA LEU A 258 13.04 -11.69 -8.08
C LEU A 258 13.65 -12.64 -7.02
N MET A 259 13.08 -12.67 -5.81
CA MET A 259 13.50 -13.61 -4.77
C MET A 259 13.19 -15.07 -5.14
N SER A 260 12.09 -15.33 -5.85
CA SER A 260 11.78 -16.68 -6.42
C SER A 260 12.81 -17.13 -7.45
N HIS A 261 13.56 -16.21 -8.01
CA HIS A 261 14.62 -16.44 -8.99
C HIS A 261 16.04 -16.46 -8.40
N GLY A 262 16.14 -16.57 -7.07
CA GLY A 262 17.44 -16.67 -6.38
C GLY A 262 18.15 -15.34 -6.15
N VAL A 263 17.49 -14.22 -6.38
CA VAL A 263 18.01 -12.89 -6.03
C VAL A 263 17.98 -12.72 -4.52
N ARG A 264 19.07 -12.19 -3.94
CA ARG A 264 19.16 -11.99 -2.49
C ARG A 264 18.24 -10.87 -2.02
N ALA A 265 17.70 -11.00 -0.82
CA ALA A 265 16.81 -9.99 -0.22
C ALA A 265 17.43 -8.58 -0.26
N GLY A 266 18.71 -8.42 0.01
CA GLY A 266 19.39 -7.13 -0.08
C GLY A 266 19.56 -6.60 -1.51
N GLN A 267 19.72 -7.47 -2.51
CA GLN A 267 19.75 -7.07 -3.92
C GLN A 267 18.38 -6.59 -4.38
N TYR A 268 17.33 -7.35 -4.05
CA TYR A 268 15.94 -6.98 -4.28
C TYR A 268 15.63 -5.60 -3.66
N ASN A 269 15.88 -5.46 -2.35
CA ASN A 269 15.61 -4.22 -1.63
C ASN A 269 16.33 -3.00 -2.26
N ARG A 270 17.51 -3.18 -2.83
CA ARG A 270 18.24 -2.09 -3.51
C ARG A 270 17.53 -1.60 -4.77
N ILE A 271 16.84 -2.48 -5.49
CA ILE A 271 16.10 -2.12 -6.72
C ILE A 271 14.86 -1.30 -6.37
N VAL A 272 14.17 -1.69 -5.30
CA VAL A 272 12.89 -1.10 -4.88
C VAL A 272 13.03 -0.13 -3.70
N ALA A 273 14.25 0.23 -3.33
CA ALA A 273 14.53 1.05 -2.15
C ALA A 273 13.79 2.38 -2.17
N SER A 274 13.22 2.72 -1.03
CA SER A 274 12.68 4.05 -0.73
C SER A 274 13.34 4.60 0.53
N LEU A 275 13.21 5.89 0.77
CA LEU A 275 13.79 6.53 1.96
C LEU A 275 13.16 6.03 3.26
N GLU A 276 11.89 5.64 3.22
CA GLU A 276 11.11 5.17 4.38
C GLU A 276 11.32 3.69 4.66
N GLY A 277 11.55 2.90 3.61
CA GLY A 277 11.63 1.43 3.68
C GLY A 277 13.02 0.94 4.06
N HIS A 278 13.08 0.08 5.05
CA HIS A 278 14.34 -0.48 5.55
C HIS A 278 14.28 -2.00 5.62
N LEU A 279 15.43 -2.62 5.31
CA LEU A 279 15.63 -4.05 5.46
C LEU A 279 16.30 -4.34 6.82
N PHE A 280 15.78 -5.35 7.50
CA PHE A 280 16.28 -5.86 8.78
C PHE A 280 16.68 -7.32 8.65
N GLY A 281 17.73 -7.74 9.36
CA GLY A 281 18.19 -9.12 9.40
C GLY A 281 19.27 -9.44 8.37
N ASP A 282 19.17 -10.60 7.71
CA ASP A 282 20.19 -11.11 6.78
C ASP A 282 19.93 -10.66 5.33
N PRO A 283 20.63 -9.64 4.81
CA PRO A 283 20.43 -9.18 3.43
C PRO A 283 20.96 -10.18 2.40
N THR A 284 21.67 -11.21 2.82
CA THR A 284 22.25 -12.23 1.94
C THR A 284 21.34 -13.45 1.78
N HIS A 285 20.23 -13.51 2.52
CA HIS A 285 19.26 -14.61 2.38
C HIS A 285 18.72 -14.68 0.97
N ARG A 286 18.58 -15.91 0.46
CA ARG A 286 18.01 -16.21 -0.85
C ARG A 286 17.36 -17.59 -0.84
N TRP A 287 16.42 -17.79 -1.72
CA TRP A 287 15.86 -19.10 -2.03
C TRP A 287 16.57 -19.75 -3.22
N ALA A 288 16.40 -21.06 -3.37
CA ALA A 288 16.77 -21.75 -4.57
C ALA A 288 15.87 -21.23 -5.72
N PRO A 289 16.42 -20.92 -6.89
CA PRO A 289 15.63 -20.36 -7.97
C PRO A 289 14.64 -21.38 -8.53
N VAL A 290 13.53 -20.87 -9.11
CA VAL A 290 12.50 -21.67 -9.79
C VAL A 290 13.14 -22.55 -10.88
N GLU A 291 14.07 -21.98 -11.63
CA GLU A 291 14.92 -22.65 -12.60
C GLU A 291 16.35 -22.10 -12.53
N GLU A 292 17.33 -22.90 -12.93
CA GLU A 292 18.73 -22.46 -12.92
C GLU A 292 18.92 -21.20 -13.78
N ASN A 293 19.57 -20.19 -13.19
CA ASN A 293 19.84 -18.92 -13.83
C ASN A 293 21.05 -18.22 -13.18
N THR A 294 21.50 -17.12 -13.79
CA THR A 294 22.59 -16.27 -13.32
C THR A 294 22.16 -14.85 -12.97
N TRP A 295 20.85 -14.57 -12.96
CA TRP A 295 20.30 -13.19 -12.86
C TRP A 295 20.81 -12.43 -11.64
N SER A 296 20.92 -13.07 -10.49
CA SER A 296 21.49 -12.44 -9.27
C SER A 296 22.93 -11.92 -9.48
N VAL A 297 23.72 -12.56 -10.34
CA VAL A 297 25.09 -12.16 -10.70
C VAL A 297 25.03 -11.13 -11.83
N ASP A 298 24.19 -11.36 -12.85
CA ASP A 298 24.08 -10.54 -14.05
C ASP A 298 23.63 -9.11 -13.76
N MET A 299 22.79 -8.93 -12.76
CA MET A 299 22.42 -7.59 -12.24
C MET A 299 23.64 -6.73 -11.85
N THR A 300 24.78 -7.35 -11.62
CA THR A 300 26.02 -6.66 -11.29
C THR A 300 27.02 -6.68 -12.44
N VAL A 301 27.29 -7.86 -12.99
CA VAL A 301 28.38 -8.03 -13.97
C VAL A 301 27.95 -7.61 -15.39
N ARG A 302 26.65 -7.74 -15.71
CA ARG A 302 26.07 -7.34 -17.01
C ARG A 302 25.22 -6.08 -16.92
N LYS A 303 25.40 -5.30 -15.86
CA LYS A 303 24.57 -4.12 -15.62
C LYS A 303 24.56 -3.15 -16.83
N ASN A 304 25.64 -3.05 -17.62
CA ASN A 304 25.75 -2.16 -18.78
C ASN A 304 25.59 -2.90 -20.12
N ASP A 305 25.19 -4.16 -20.13
CA ASP A 305 25.02 -4.98 -21.33
C ASP A 305 23.60 -4.84 -21.88
N LYS A 306 23.39 -3.84 -22.75
CA LYS A 306 22.06 -3.57 -23.37
C LYS A 306 21.50 -4.80 -24.08
N ALA A 307 22.31 -5.48 -24.90
CA ALA A 307 21.84 -6.63 -25.70
C ALA A 307 21.38 -7.79 -24.80
N TYR A 308 22.05 -8.01 -23.67
CA TYR A 308 21.62 -9.00 -22.69
C TYR A 308 20.24 -8.65 -22.13
N TRP A 309 20.00 -7.41 -21.69
CA TRP A 309 18.72 -7.00 -21.13
C TRP A 309 17.60 -6.95 -22.18
N GLU A 310 17.91 -6.54 -23.41
CA GLU A 310 16.93 -6.62 -24.52
C GLU A 310 16.46 -8.05 -24.75
N GLY A 311 17.36 -9.04 -24.67
CA GLY A 311 17.00 -10.46 -24.78
C GLY A 311 16.05 -10.94 -23.69
N LEU A 312 16.03 -10.30 -22.51
CA LEU A 312 15.15 -10.66 -21.39
C LEU A 312 13.78 -9.97 -21.38
N LEU A 313 13.54 -9.01 -22.29
CA LEU A 313 12.23 -8.36 -22.42
C LEU A 313 11.09 -9.32 -22.77
N ASN A 314 11.41 -10.46 -23.38
CA ASN A 314 10.45 -11.50 -23.72
C ASN A 314 10.49 -12.70 -22.74
N SER A 315 11.01 -12.52 -21.54
CA SER A 315 11.04 -13.56 -20.52
C SER A 315 9.63 -14.07 -20.20
N LYS A 316 9.50 -15.35 -19.89
CA LYS A 316 8.24 -15.94 -19.39
C LYS A 316 7.89 -15.54 -17.95
N TYR A 317 8.74 -14.76 -17.29
CA TYR A 317 8.57 -14.29 -15.92
C TYR A 317 8.40 -12.77 -15.88
N ALA A 318 7.35 -12.31 -15.24
CA ALA A 318 7.01 -10.90 -15.12
C ALA A 318 8.14 -10.06 -14.48
N ASP A 319 8.70 -10.55 -13.37
CA ASP A 319 9.75 -9.83 -12.65
C ASP A 319 11.05 -9.70 -13.46
N ILE A 320 11.32 -10.67 -14.33
CA ILE A 320 12.50 -10.63 -15.22
C ILE A 320 12.28 -9.67 -16.38
N GLN A 321 11.06 -9.62 -16.95
CA GLN A 321 10.71 -8.57 -17.92
C GLN A 321 10.84 -7.18 -17.30
N SER A 322 10.28 -7.00 -16.10
CA SER A 322 10.31 -5.73 -15.37
C SER A 322 11.75 -5.30 -15.00
N LEU A 323 12.57 -6.26 -14.56
CA LEU A 323 14.00 -6.03 -14.31
C LEU A 323 14.74 -5.60 -15.58
N ALA A 324 14.51 -6.29 -16.69
CA ALA A 324 15.14 -5.95 -17.98
C ALA A 324 14.77 -4.52 -18.42
N MET A 325 13.49 -4.18 -18.35
CA MET A 325 13.01 -2.81 -18.64
C MET A 325 13.70 -1.78 -17.74
N ARG A 326 13.81 -2.04 -16.44
CA ARG A 326 14.46 -1.17 -15.47
C ARG A 326 15.94 -0.97 -15.81
N MET A 327 16.66 -2.04 -16.11
CA MET A 327 18.08 -1.99 -16.44
C MET A 327 18.31 -1.22 -17.74
N LEU A 328 17.45 -1.39 -18.74
CA LEU A 328 17.51 -0.62 -20.00
C LEU A 328 17.20 0.86 -19.76
N ALA A 329 16.16 1.18 -18.98
CA ALA A 329 15.82 2.55 -18.64
C ALA A 329 16.95 3.28 -17.87
N ASP A 330 17.70 2.57 -17.03
CA ASP A 330 18.85 3.13 -16.30
C ASP A 330 20.04 3.43 -17.21
N LEU A 331 20.14 2.77 -18.36
CA LEU A 331 21.16 2.99 -19.38
C LEU A 331 20.74 3.99 -20.46
N ASP A 332 19.45 4.32 -20.51
CA ASP A 332 18.86 5.11 -21.59
C ASP A 332 18.90 6.61 -21.30
N THR A 333 19.96 7.25 -21.75
CA THR A 333 20.11 8.72 -21.64
C THR A 333 19.38 9.50 -22.74
N LYS A 334 18.91 8.81 -23.80
CA LYS A 334 18.34 9.45 -25.01
C LYS A 334 16.85 9.16 -25.20
N LYS A 335 16.21 8.45 -24.27
CA LYS A 335 14.80 8.02 -24.33
C LYS A 335 14.50 7.09 -25.52
N GLU A 336 15.47 6.28 -25.92
CA GLU A 336 15.35 5.36 -27.07
C GLU A 336 14.34 4.23 -26.81
N TYR A 337 14.13 3.84 -25.55
CA TYR A 337 13.21 2.76 -25.17
C TYR A 337 11.78 3.23 -24.87
N SER A 338 11.45 4.51 -24.98
CA SER A 338 10.11 5.01 -24.67
C SER A 338 9.02 4.29 -25.49
N ASN A 339 9.17 4.20 -26.82
CA ASN A 339 8.23 3.47 -27.67
C ASN A 339 8.14 1.98 -27.32
N LYS A 340 9.29 1.36 -26.98
CA LYS A 340 9.32 -0.06 -26.59
C LYS A 340 8.58 -0.31 -25.29
N PHE A 341 8.67 0.57 -24.32
CA PHE A 341 7.94 0.42 -23.06
C PHE A 341 6.43 0.62 -23.21
N LEU A 342 6.00 1.55 -24.08
CA LEU A 342 4.58 1.66 -24.44
C LEU A 342 4.08 0.41 -25.18
N GLU A 343 4.86 -0.14 -26.10
CA GLU A 343 4.54 -1.41 -26.76
C GLU A 343 4.42 -2.55 -25.73
N MET A 344 5.36 -2.66 -24.78
CA MET A 344 5.32 -3.66 -23.73
C MET A 344 4.12 -3.51 -22.81
N TYR A 345 3.74 -2.29 -22.46
CA TYR A 345 2.48 -2.05 -21.70
C TYR A 345 1.28 -2.67 -22.44
N ARG A 346 1.19 -2.47 -23.75
CA ARG A 346 0.06 -2.92 -24.58
C ARG A 346 0.06 -4.43 -24.86
N THR A 347 1.21 -5.08 -24.84
CA THR A 347 1.36 -6.45 -25.34
C THR A 347 1.69 -7.49 -24.29
N THR A 348 2.24 -7.10 -23.14
CA THR A 348 2.57 -8.05 -22.07
C THR A 348 1.31 -8.63 -21.42
N PRO A 349 1.28 -9.95 -21.14
CA PRO A 349 0.18 -10.56 -20.39
C PRO A 349 0.26 -10.26 -18.88
N PHE A 350 1.36 -9.72 -18.39
CA PHE A 350 1.65 -9.55 -16.98
C PHE A 350 1.19 -8.19 -16.45
N ASN A 351 0.38 -8.21 -15.40
CA ASN A 351 -0.11 -7.01 -14.73
C ASN A 351 1.03 -6.18 -14.12
N THR A 352 1.97 -6.86 -13.46
CA THR A 352 3.11 -6.20 -12.81
C THR A 352 4.07 -5.58 -13.83
N THR A 353 4.25 -6.18 -14.99
CA THR A 353 5.06 -5.61 -16.08
C THR A 353 4.37 -4.38 -16.70
N ARG A 354 3.02 -4.38 -16.85
CA ARG A 354 2.30 -3.17 -17.29
C ARG A 354 2.52 -2.01 -16.32
N MET A 355 2.43 -2.30 -15.00
CA MET A 355 2.68 -1.29 -13.98
C MET A 355 4.13 -0.75 -14.05
N GLU A 356 5.13 -1.60 -14.26
CA GLU A 356 6.51 -1.17 -14.44
C GLU A 356 6.67 -0.27 -15.68
N ALA A 357 5.99 -0.60 -16.79
CA ALA A 357 6.00 0.23 -18.00
C ALA A 357 5.48 1.65 -17.72
N ILE A 358 4.34 1.78 -17.02
CA ILE A 358 3.79 3.09 -16.61
C ILE A 358 4.81 3.86 -15.78
N LYS A 359 5.41 3.20 -14.77
CA LYS A 359 6.40 3.80 -13.89
C LYS A 359 7.66 4.26 -14.64
N LEU A 360 8.14 3.49 -15.60
CA LEU A 360 9.30 3.87 -16.38
C LEU A 360 9.00 4.99 -17.38
N LEU A 361 7.84 4.96 -18.03
CA LEU A 361 7.40 6.05 -18.92
C LEU A 361 7.24 7.38 -18.18
N SER A 362 6.86 7.36 -16.89
CA SER A 362 6.84 8.59 -16.09
C SER A 362 8.22 9.24 -15.93
N ARG A 363 9.31 8.47 -15.98
CA ARG A 363 10.69 8.99 -15.96
C ARG A 363 11.05 9.67 -17.29
N TYR A 364 10.49 9.20 -18.41
CA TYR A 364 10.70 9.81 -19.71
C TYR A 364 9.89 11.09 -19.89
N ASN A 365 8.68 11.12 -19.34
CA ASN A 365 7.78 12.27 -19.37
C ASN A 365 7.66 12.87 -20.79
N ASP A 366 7.34 12.03 -21.76
CA ASP A 366 7.14 12.35 -23.17
C ASP A 366 5.73 12.00 -23.64
N GLY A 367 5.46 12.11 -24.96
CA GLY A 367 4.15 11.78 -25.54
C GLY A 367 3.69 10.35 -25.22
N ASN A 368 4.59 9.38 -25.11
CA ASN A 368 4.25 8.01 -24.75
C ASN A 368 3.79 7.90 -23.30
N PHE A 369 4.28 8.75 -22.41
CA PHE A 369 3.76 8.82 -21.04
C PHE A 369 2.31 9.32 -21.04
N THR A 370 1.97 10.35 -21.82
CA THR A 370 0.58 10.78 -21.99
C THR A 370 -0.30 9.65 -22.53
N GLU A 371 0.17 8.95 -23.57
CA GLU A 371 -0.61 7.83 -24.15
C GLU A 371 -0.82 6.68 -23.15
N VAL A 372 0.20 6.26 -22.40
CA VAL A 372 0.03 5.20 -21.42
C VAL A 372 -0.91 5.61 -20.27
N LEU A 373 -0.98 6.89 -19.92
CA LEU A 373 -1.93 7.37 -18.93
C LEU A 373 -3.37 7.34 -19.43
N LYS A 374 -3.62 7.68 -20.71
CA LYS A 374 -4.95 7.57 -21.34
C LYS A 374 -5.51 6.14 -21.25
N GLU A 375 -4.65 5.17 -21.53
CA GLU A 375 -5.03 3.75 -21.46
C GLU A 375 -5.04 3.25 -20.01
N GLY A 376 -4.04 3.63 -19.24
CA GLY A 376 -3.77 3.13 -17.90
C GLY A 376 -4.81 3.51 -16.85
N VAL A 377 -5.46 4.67 -16.93
CA VAL A 377 -6.52 5.04 -15.96
C VAL A 377 -7.72 4.09 -16.01
N ASN A 378 -7.89 3.37 -17.12
CA ASN A 378 -8.94 2.36 -17.32
C ASN A 378 -8.38 0.93 -17.36
N ASP A 379 -7.14 0.70 -16.94
CA ASP A 379 -6.53 -0.63 -16.91
C ASP A 379 -7.34 -1.59 -16.03
N SER A 380 -7.41 -2.84 -16.45
CA SER A 380 -8.08 -3.90 -15.69
C SER A 380 -7.37 -4.23 -14.37
N TYR A 381 -6.08 -3.97 -14.26
CA TYR A 381 -5.30 -4.10 -13.04
C TYR A 381 -5.46 -2.85 -12.17
N GLU A 382 -6.05 -2.99 -10.99
CA GLU A 382 -6.42 -1.85 -10.11
C GLU A 382 -5.22 -0.94 -9.82
N LEU A 383 -4.07 -1.51 -9.51
CA LEU A 383 -2.86 -0.73 -9.20
C LEU A 383 -2.41 0.12 -10.40
N ALA A 384 -2.45 -0.44 -11.62
CA ALA A 384 -2.11 0.30 -12.83
C ALA A 384 -3.08 1.46 -13.05
N ALA A 385 -4.39 1.23 -12.89
CA ALA A 385 -5.41 2.26 -13.01
C ALA A 385 -5.23 3.35 -11.93
N ARG A 386 -4.99 2.96 -10.70
CA ARG A 386 -4.79 3.88 -9.57
C ARG A 386 -3.53 4.73 -9.73
N MET A 387 -2.41 4.13 -10.09
CA MET A 387 -1.18 4.87 -10.31
C MET A 387 -1.27 5.79 -11.53
N SER A 388 -1.95 5.37 -12.60
CA SER A 388 -2.22 6.23 -13.75
C SER A 388 -3.09 7.43 -13.39
N ALA A 389 -4.12 7.25 -12.56
CA ALA A 389 -4.94 8.36 -12.04
C ALA A 389 -4.09 9.34 -11.20
N ASN A 390 -3.22 8.83 -10.33
CA ASN A 390 -2.30 9.66 -9.56
C ASN A 390 -1.32 10.41 -10.47
N TYR A 391 -0.74 9.73 -11.45
CA TYR A 391 0.16 10.37 -12.42
C TYR A 391 -0.56 11.41 -13.28
N ALA A 392 -1.81 11.19 -13.66
CA ALA A 392 -2.61 12.17 -14.40
C ALA A 392 -2.76 13.48 -13.61
N ALA A 393 -2.91 13.40 -12.27
CA ALA A 393 -2.96 14.57 -11.40
C ALA A 393 -1.63 15.37 -11.37
N PHE A 394 -0.48 14.68 -11.47
CA PHE A 394 0.83 15.34 -11.53
C PHE A 394 1.18 15.85 -12.92
N HIS A 395 0.80 15.08 -13.96
CA HIS A 395 1.13 15.39 -15.36
C HIS A 395 0.33 16.57 -15.89
N GLY A 396 -0.97 16.64 -15.58
CA GLY A 396 -1.83 17.80 -15.86
C GLY A 396 -2.14 18.05 -17.33
N GLU A 397 -1.85 17.08 -18.22
CA GLU A 397 -2.14 17.20 -19.65
C GLU A 397 -3.65 17.10 -19.89
N GLU A 398 -4.27 18.16 -20.41
CA GLU A 398 -5.73 18.27 -20.57
C GLU A 398 -6.33 17.20 -21.49
N SER A 399 -5.54 16.65 -22.41
CA SER A 399 -5.97 15.54 -23.27
C SER A 399 -6.31 14.26 -22.49
N LEU A 400 -5.96 14.19 -21.19
CA LEU A 400 -6.33 13.10 -20.28
C LEU A 400 -7.76 13.22 -19.75
N ILE A 401 -8.37 14.41 -19.77
CA ILE A 401 -9.67 14.67 -19.14
C ILE A 401 -10.75 13.66 -19.54
N PRO A 402 -10.99 13.36 -20.83
CA PRO A 402 -12.04 12.43 -21.23
C PRO A 402 -11.83 11.02 -20.64
N TYR A 403 -10.60 10.54 -20.56
CA TYR A 403 -10.27 9.21 -20.05
C TYR A 403 -10.38 9.13 -18.53
N VAL A 404 -10.03 10.21 -17.82
CA VAL A 404 -10.19 10.30 -16.36
C VAL A 404 -11.67 10.43 -15.99
N VAL A 405 -12.47 11.15 -16.78
CA VAL A 405 -13.92 11.21 -16.63
C VAL A 405 -14.57 9.84 -16.86
N GLU A 406 -14.15 9.10 -17.90
CA GLU A 406 -14.61 7.73 -18.13
C GLU A 406 -14.29 6.83 -16.93
N ALA A 407 -13.07 6.88 -16.39
CA ALA A 407 -12.69 6.11 -15.20
C ALA A 407 -13.52 6.47 -13.96
N MET A 408 -13.88 7.75 -13.79
CA MET A 408 -14.74 8.18 -12.70
C MET A 408 -16.15 7.57 -12.78
N ILE A 409 -16.70 7.43 -13.99
CA ILE A 409 -18.07 6.97 -14.21
C ILE A 409 -18.14 5.45 -14.24
N GLU A 410 -17.22 4.80 -15.00
CA GLU A 410 -17.28 3.35 -15.26
C GLU A 410 -16.73 2.50 -14.11
N HIS A 411 -15.82 3.04 -13.29
CA HIS A 411 -15.12 2.30 -12.24
C HIS A 411 -15.42 2.81 -10.84
N ASN A 412 -16.68 3.19 -10.56
CA ASN A 412 -17.08 3.77 -9.28
C ASN A 412 -16.95 2.81 -8.09
N GLU A 413 -16.85 1.50 -8.33
CA GLU A 413 -16.63 0.45 -7.35
C GLU A 413 -15.15 0.34 -6.90
N ARG A 414 -14.23 0.93 -7.66
CA ARG A 414 -12.79 0.91 -7.36
C ARG A 414 -12.41 2.10 -6.47
N LEU A 415 -12.73 2.01 -5.18
CA LEU A 415 -12.62 3.13 -4.24
C LEU A 415 -11.26 3.85 -4.29
N ARG A 416 -10.16 3.11 -4.40
CA ARG A 416 -8.81 3.70 -4.41
C ARG A 416 -8.49 4.38 -5.74
N VAL A 417 -8.95 3.85 -6.86
CA VAL A 417 -8.87 4.51 -8.17
C VAL A 417 -9.67 5.80 -8.15
N GLN A 418 -10.89 5.77 -7.58
CA GLN A 418 -11.76 6.93 -7.47
C GLN A 418 -11.11 8.11 -6.71
N MET A 419 -10.35 7.83 -5.66
CA MET A 419 -9.62 8.88 -4.93
C MET A 419 -8.61 9.60 -5.85
N GLY A 420 -7.84 8.86 -6.63
CA GLY A 420 -6.88 9.44 -7.60
C GLY A 420 -7.57 10.19 -8.74
N VAL A 421 -8.63 9.62 -9.29
CA VAL A 421 -9.43 10.21 -10.37
C VAL A 421 -10.08 11.52 -9.92
N GLN A 422 -10.74 11.55 -8.77
CA GLN A 422 -11.35 12.77 -8.22
C GLN A 422 -10.30 13.84 -7.98
N LYS A 423 -9.15 13.46 -7.45
CA LYS A 423 -8.03 14.39 -7.28
C LYS A 423 -7.52 14.93 -8.61
N ALA A 424 -7.36 14.10 -9.63
CA ALA A 424 -6.93 14.55 -10.95
C ALA A 424 -7.95 15.53 -11.55
N LEU A 425 -9.24 15.20 -11.52
CA LEU A 425 -10.30 16.06 -12.06
C LEU A 425 -10.43 17.40 -11.30
N SER A 426 -10.12 17.43 -10.00
CA SER A 426 -10.16 18.68 -9.24
C SER A 426 -9.04 19.67 -9.62
N LEU A 427 -8.00 19.20 -10.30
CA LEU A 427 -6.85 20.01 -10.73
C LEU A 427 -6.95 20.53 -12.16
N PHE A 428 -7.84 19.95 -12.97
CA PHE A 428 -8.11 20.37 -14.33
C PHE A 428 -9.10 21.55 -14.42
N PRO A 429 -9.12 22.31 -15.56
CA PRO A 429 -10.11 23.36 -15.80
C PRO A 429 -11.54 22.80 -15.75
N ARG A 430 -12.38 23.33 -14.86
CA ARG A 430 -13.73 22.81 -14.54
C ARG A 430 -14.64 22.74 -15.74
N GLU A 431 -14.64 23.79 -16.57
CA GLU A 431 -15.46 23.83 -17.81
C GLU A 431 -15.10 22.68 -18.77
N LYS A 432 -13.83 22.30 -18.86
CA LYS A 432 -13.41 21.18 -19.70
C LYS A 432 -13.84 19.83 -19.10
N VAL A 433 -13.78 19.71 -17.76
CA VAL A 433 -14.28 18.51 -17.07
C VAL A 433 -15.79 18.35 -17.25
N TYR A 434 -16.57 19.43 -17.06
CA TYR A 434 -18.02 19.38 -17.29
C TYR A 434 -18.37 19.06 -18.75
N ALA A 435 -17.67 19.66 -19.72
CA ALA A 435 -17.88 19.36 -21.12
C ALA A 435 -17.60 17.89 -21.44
N ALA A 436 -16.53 17.32 -20.87
CA ALA A 436 -16.21 15.90 -21.06
C ALA A 436 -17.25 14.96 -20.40
N ILE A 437 -17.84 15.34 -19.27
CA ILE A 437 -18.94 14.59 -18.64
C ILE A 437 -20.16 14.62 -19.55
N ASP A 438 -20.53 15.79 -20.09
CA ASP A 438 -21.67 15.93 -21.02
C ASP A 438 -21.45 15.10 -22.27
N GLU A 439 -20.22 15.12 -22.84
CA GLU A 439 -19.85 14.33 -24.00
C GLU A 439 -19.91 12.83 -23.74
N PHE A 440 -19.49 12.37 -22.56
CA PHE A 440 -19.55 10.97 -22.17
C PHE A 440 -21.00 10.47 -22.20
N TYR A 441 -21.92 11.18 -21.52
CA TYR A 441 -23.33 10.79 -21.47
C TYR A 441 -24.06 10.97 -22.81
N ALA A 442 -23.62 11.86 -23.65
CA ALA A 442 -24.17 11.99 -25.01
C ALA A 442 -23.80 10.81 -25.94
N LYS A 443 -22.75 10.07 -25.62
CA LYS A 443 -22.23 8.95 -26.44
C LYS A 443 -22.64 7.56 -25.94
N LYS A 444 -23.05 7.44 -24.69
CA LYS A 444 -23.34 6.14 -24.04
C LYS A 444 -24.71 6.14 -23.40
N ASP A 445 -25.59 5.25 -23.86
CA ASP A 445 -26.86 4.99 -23.20
C ASP A 445 -26.62 4.33 -21.83
N ARG A 446 -27.18 4.93 -20.78
CA ARG A 446 -27.03 4.47 -19.40
C ARG A 446 -28.37 4.27 -18.73
N VAL A 447 -28.47 3.20 -17.93
CA VAL A 447 -29.62 3.00 -17.05
C VAL A 447 -29.53 4.03 -15.91
N ASN A 448 -30.59 4.81 -15.68
CA ASN A 448 -30.63 5.87 -14.67
C ASN A 448 -29.58 6.99 -14.89
N GLU A 449 -29.33 7.36 -16.14
CA GLU A 449 -28.35 8.38 -16.53
C GLU A 449 -28.46 9.67 -15.71
N ALA A 450 -29.68 10.20 -15.56
CA ALA A 450 -29.91 11.47 -14.85
C ALA A 450 -29.41 11.40 -13.37
N ASP A 451 -29.71 10.31 -12.68
CA ASP A 451 -29.32 10.12 -11.28
C ASP A 451 -27.81 9.88 -11.15
N GLU A 452 -27.23 9.10 -12.08
CA GLU A 452 -25.78 8.84 -12.11
C GLU A 452 -25.01 10.14 -12.36
N LYS A 453 -25.37 10.89 -13.40
CA LYS A 453 -24.78 12.18 -13.73
C LYS A 453 -24.90 13.18 -12.57
N ALA A 454 -26.08 13.26 -11.95
CA ALA A 454 -26.29 14.11 -10.79
C ALA A 454 -25.40 13.72 -9.59
N ARG A 455 -25.16 12.42 -9.38
CA ARG A 455 -24.24 11.93 -8.33
C ARG A 455 -22.78 12.30 -8.63
N VAL A 456 -22.32 12.09 -9.87
CA VAL A 456 -20.99 12.46 -10.34
C VAL A 456 -20.75 13.96 -10.14
N LEU A 457 -21.66 14.81 -10.60
CA LEU A 457 -21.58 16.26 -10.46
C LEU A 457 -21.59 16.72 -8.99
N ARG A 458 -22.43 16.10 -8.14
CA ARG A 458 -22.42 16.41 -6.69
C ARG A 458 -21.08 16.10 -6.04
N SER A 459 -20.45 14.99 -6.40
CA SER A 459 -19.12 14.63 -5.86
C SER A 459 -18.07 15.64 -6.27
N LEU A 460 -17.96 15.94 -7.56
CA LEU A 460 -17.00 16.94 -8.07
C LEU A 460 -17.22 18.34 -7.48
N ASN A 461 -18.50 18.79 -7.43
CA ASN A 461 -18.81 20.11 -6.87
C ASN A 461 -18.45 20.24 -5.40
N ARG A 462 -18.56 19.16 -4.63
CA ARG A 462 -18.07 19.12 -3.24
C ARG A 462 -16.56 19.31 -3.19
N ASP A 463 -15.83 18.62 -4.06
CA ASP A 463 -14.37 18.67 -4.09
C ASP A 463 -13.89 20.04 -4.58
N TYR A 464 -14.50 20.61 -5.60
CA TYR A 464 -14.25 21.98 -6.06
C TYR A 464 -14.51 23.03 -4.96
N LYS A 465 -15.61 22.89 -4.22
CA LYS A 465 -15.90 23.80 -3.09
C LYS A 465 -14.84 23.71 -2.00
N ASN A 466 -14.31 22.52 -1.71
CA ASN A 466 -13.24 22.32 -0.77
C ASN A 466 -11.92 22.94 -1.27
N ASP A 467 -11.61 22.77 -2.56
CA ASP A 467 -10.41 23.34 -3.15
C ASP A 467 -10.51 24.88 -3.24
N ASP A 468 -11.69 25.45 -3.53
CA ASP A 468 -11.91 26.91 -3.47
C ASP A 468 -11.70 27.47 -2.07
N LYS A 469 -12.17 26.76 -1.05
CA LYS A 469 -11.94 27.14 0.35
C LYS A 469 -10.47 27.16 0.70
N LYS A 470 -9.73 26.11 0.33
CA LYS A 470 -8.27 26.03 0.56
C LYS A 470 -7.54 27.12 -0.22
N HIS A 471 -7.92 27.37 -1.46
CA HIS A 471 -7.36 28.45 -2.26
C HIS A 471 -7.55 29.80 -1.56
N ALA A 472 -8.76 30.09 -1.09
CA ALA A 472 -9.05 31.32 -0.36
C ALA A 472 -8.22 31.44 0.94
N GLU A 473 -8.08 30.35 1.71
CA GLU A 473 -7.23 30.31 2.91
C GLU A 473 -5.77 30.55 2.60
N LEU A 474 -5.23 29.98 1.52
CA LEU A 474 -3.84 30.20 1.09
C LEU A 474 -3.56 31.65 0.71
N MET A 475 -4.52 32.28 0.02
CA MET A 475 -4.39 33.68 -0.43
C MET A 475 -4.66 34.70 0.68
N ASP A 476 -5.30 34.32 1.79
CA ASP A 476 -5.55 35.22 2.93
C ASP A 476 -4.30 35.35 3.81
N VAL A 477 -3.65 36.49 3.75
CA VAL A 477 -2.47 36.78 4.57
C VAL A 477 -2.75 36.85 6.09
N ASN A 478 -4.02 36.96 6.48
CA ASN A 478 -4.46 36.98 7.88
C ASN A 478 -4.90 35.59 8.40
N ALA A 479 -4.97 34.58 7.53
CA ALA A 479 -5.30 33.24 7.95
C ALA A 479 -4.20 32.64 8.85
N ASP A 480 -4.56 31.65 9.67
CA ASP A 480 -3.61 30.97 10.56
C ASP A 480 -2.40 30.42 9.79
N TRP A 481 -1.22 30.72 10.28
CA TRP A 481 0.04 30.35 9.63
C TRP A 481 0.18 28.82 9.46
N ASN A 482 -0.21 28.04 10.48
CA ASN A 482 -0.07 26.59 10.41
C ASN A 482 -1.03 25.99 9.38
N ASP A 483 -2.26 26.50 9.28
CA ASP A 483 -3.24 26.07 8.30
C ASP A 483 -2.75 26.40 6.89
N ARG A 484 -2.24 27.59 6.64
CA ARG A 484 -1.62 27.97 5.35
C ARG A 484 -0.43 27.08 5.00
N VAL A 485 0.46 26.78 5.96
CA VAL A 485 1.60 25.87 5.74
C VAL A 485 1.13 24.46 5.38
N MET A 486 0.08 23.97 6.02
CA MET A 486 -0.48 22.65 5.70
C MET A 486 -1.09 22.61 4.30
N ASP A 487 -1.77 23.67 3.90
CA ASP A 487 -2.34 23.78 2.56
C ASP A 487 -1.26 23.92 1.48
N ILE A 488 -0.21 24.72 1.70
CA ILE A 488 0.98 24.76 0.82
C ILE A 488 1.60 23.36 0.67
N ARG A 489 1.73 22.61 1.76
CA ARG A 489 2.24 21.24 1.71
C ARG A 489 1.37 20.32 0.85
N THR A 490 0.07 20.55 0.83
CA THR A 490 -0.89 19.77 0.02
C THR A 490 -0.78 20.12 -1.45
N VAL A 491 -0.70 21.40 -1.82
CA VAL A 491 -0.70 21.84 -3.23
C VAL A 491 0.67 21.79 -3.89
N ARG A 492 1.78 21.88 -3.14
CA ARG A 492 3.15 21.95 -3.67
C ARG A 492 3.55 20.81 -4.63
N ASN A 493 2.88 19.67 -4.52
CA ASN A 493 3.19 18.50 -5.35
C ASN A 493 2.39 18.49 -6.66
N TYR A 494 1.50 19.46 -6.87
CA TYR A 494 0.59 19.51 -8.02
C TYR A 494 0.85 20.76 -8.84
N ASN A 495 2.00 20.79 -9.52
CA ASN A 495 2.41 21.90 -10.39
C ASN A 495 1.50 22.10 -11.60
N ALA A 496 0.64 21.14 -11.93
CA ALA A 496 -0.39 21.24 -12.95
C ALA A 496 -1.75 21.77 -12.42
N ASN A 497 -1.83 22.14 -11.13
CA ASN A 497 -3.03 22.75 -10.58
C ASN A 497 -3.40 24.03 -11.32
N VAL A 498 -4.66 24.15 -11.72
CA VAL A 498 -5.20 25.34 -12.42
C VAL A 498 -4.95 26.66 -11.68
N ASN A 499 -4.81 26.60 -10.35
CA ASN A 499 -4.53 27.78 -9.50
C ASN A 499 -3.02 28.01 -9.24
N VAL A 500 -2.11 27.27 -9.87
CA VAL A 500 -0.68 27.34 -9.56
C VAL A 500 -0.08 28.74 -9.77
N GLU A 501 -0.54 29.48 -10.77
CA GLU A 501 -0.06 30.85 -11.01
C GLU A 501 -0.40 31.81 -9.88
N ASP A 502 -1.55 31.65 -9.25
CA ASP A 502 -1.96 32.46 -8.10
C ASP A 502 -1.14 32.15 -6.84
N TYR A 503 -0.77 30.88 -6.66
CA TYR A 503 0.10 30.48 -5.54
C TYR A 503 1.54 30.97 -5.67
N LEU A 504 1.98 31.33 -6.87
CA LEU A 504 3.34 31.82 -7.14
C LEU A 504 3.45 33.36 -6.98
N LYS A 505 2.34 34.09 -6.90
CA LYS A 505 2.25 35.52 -6.64
C LYS A 505 2.32 35.83 -5.17
#